data_394e1763f9a344fd263c8717e4e7cabb
#
_entry.id   394e1763f9a344fd263c8717e4e7cabb
#
_cell.length_a   1.000
_cell.length_b   1.000
_cell.length_c   1.000
_cell.angle_alpha   90.00
_cell.angle_beta   90.00
_cell.angle_gamma   90.00
#
_symmetry.space_group_name_H-M   'P 1'
#
loop_
_entity.id
_entity.type
_entity.pdbx_description
1 polymer ?
#
loop_
_entity_poly.entity_id
_entity_poly.type
_entity_poly.pdbx_seq_one_letter_code
_entity_poly.pdbx_strand_id
1 'polypeptide(L)'
;MGKIILTGDRPTGRLHLGHFVGSLLQRIHLLFEKDTEHMYILIADMQALTDNIDNPQKVKDNVIEVALDYISVGLDVLSNNKLSFVLQSQVPALCELTQLLTNYASVNDLTRNPTIKSEIQQRKFEESTPLGFFMYPVSQAADILGFNTDIVPAGEDQRPMIELTRRIVRKINKDEVIFKEPEILLPQNKIAGRLPGIDGHEKMSKSLGNCIYLSDNPKELWEKIKKMYTDPNHLKISDPGNVEGNVVFTYLNAIQDFIEFDFTKIFPALKDIDSLYKLEEAYKKGGIGDMSCKALLFNELNDFLLDIRGKREKAVNDKQKIIDKIISDSKTANKIVSKNVNLLKDKLKLTYV
;
A
#
# COMPACT_ATOMS: atom_id res chain seq x y z
N MET A 1 11.13 -3.49 24.95
CA MET A 1 10.46 -4.40 24.01
C MET A 1 10.52 -3.76 22.64
N GLY A 2 10.80 -4.55 21.63
CA GLY A 2 10.78 -4.06 20.26
C GLY A 2 9.35 -3.79 19.79
N LYS A 3 9.20 -3.12 18.65
CA LYS A 3 7.90 -2.74 18.07
C LYS A 3 7.36 -3.83 17.17
N ILE A 4 6.09 -4.15 17.33
CA ILE A 4 5.31 -4.99 16.41
C ILE A 4 4.66 -4.09 15.36
N ILE A 5 4.92 -4.38 14.11
CA ILE A 5 4.39 -3.62 12.97
C ILE A 5 3.40 -4.51 12.21
N LEU A 6 2.22 -3.98 11.93
CA LEU A 6 1.25 -4.62 11.04
C LEU A 6 0.95 -3.69 9.87
N THR A 7 1.00 -4.25 8.70
CA THR A 7 0.58 -3.61 7.45
C THR A 7 -0.05 -4.65 6.55
N GLY A 8 -0.63 -4.27 5.43
CA GLY A 8 -1.18 -5.24 4.50
C GLY A 8 -1.86 -4.60 3.31
N ASP A 9 -2.19 -5.45 2.33
CA ASP A 9 -2.91 -5.06 1.14
C ASP A 9 -3.93 -6.13 0.76
N ARG A 10 -4.99 -5.70 0.09
CA ARG A 10 -5.97 -6.62 -0.52
C ARG A 10 -5.39 -7.18 -1.82
N PRO A 11 -5.38 -8.51 -2.02
CA PRO A 11 -4.85 -9.13 -3.23
C PRO A 11 -5.82 -8.99 -4.42
N THR A 12 -5.98 -7.76 -4.92
CA THR A 12 -6.89 -7.43 -6.03
C THR A 12 -6.18 -7.18 -7.35
N GLY A 13 -4.87 -7.38 -7.41
CA GLY A 13 -4.01 -7.22 -8.58
C GLY A 13 -2.57 -6.89 -8.18
N ARG A 14 -1.66 -6.90 -9.16
CA ARG A 14 -0.24 -6.54 -8.98
C ARG A 14 -0.08 -5.15 -8.32
N LEU A 15 1.03 -4.93 -7.65
CA LEU A 15 1.34 -3.64 -7.04
C LEU A 15 1.89 -2.65 -8.08
N HIS A 16 1.62 -1.38 -7.87
CA HIS A 16 2.02 -0.30 -8.77
C HIS A 16 2.88 0.75 -8.05
N LEU A 17 3.49 1.66 -8.80
CA LEU A 17 4.39 2.69 -8.28
C LEU A 17 3.75 3.49 -7.13
N GLY A 18 2.44 3.78 -7.19
CA GLY A 18 1.72 4.44 -6.11
C GLY A 18 1.71 3.66 -4.79
N HIS A 19 1.69 2.31 -4.82
CA HIS A 19 1.90 1.51 -3.61
C HIS A 19 3.34 1.60 -3.12
N PHE A 20 4.31 1.61 -4.05
CA PHE A 20 5.72 1.68 -3.69
C PHE A 20 6.01 2.97 -2.92
N VAL A 21 5.70 4.10 -3.52
CA VAL A 21 6.00 5.43 -2.93
C VAL A 21 5.13 5.69 -1.69
N GLY A 22 3.85 5.30 -1.74
CA GLY A 22 2.89 5.58 -0.67
C GLY A 22 2.98 4.68 0.55
N SER A 23 3.62 3.51 0.44
CA SER A 23 3.58 2.52 1.51
C SER A 23 4.79 1.58 1.56
N LEU A 24 5.19 0.96 0.43
CA LEU A 24 6.21 -0.10 0.47
C LEU A 24 7.58 0.43 0.87
N LEU A 25 7.97 1.61 0.41
CA LEU A 25 9.24 2.24 0.80
C LEU A 25 9.33 2.44 2.31
N GLN A 26 8.26 2.90 2.95
CA GLN A 26 8.19 3.04 4.39
C GLN A 26 8.25 1.69 5.11
N ARG A 27 7.59 0.65 4.57
CA ARG A 27 7.66 -0.72 5.13
C ARG A 27 9.08 -1.26 5.10
N ILE A 28 9.81 -1.02 3.99
CA ILE A 28 11.21 -1.43 3.86
C ILE A 28 12.06 -0.75 4.94
N HIS A 29 11.95 0.57 5.09
CA HIS A 29 12.70 1.30 6.12
C HIS A 29 12.40 0.76 7.52
N LEU A 30 11.11 0.61 7.87
CA LEU A 30 10.69 0.10 9.18
C LEU A 30 11.19 -1.32 9.46
N LEU A 31 11.25 -2.19 8.44
CA LEU A 31 11.74 -3.57 8.63
C LEU A 31 13.19 -3.60 9.11
N PHE A 32 14.00 -2.64 8.67
CA PHE A 32 15.43 -2.56 9.02
C PHE A 32 15.73 -1.65 10.21
N GLU A 33 14.73 -1.01 10.81
CA GLU A 33 14.93 -0.25 12.07
C GLU A 33 15.32 -1.18 13.22
N LYS A 34 16.21 -0.65 14.11
CA LYS A 34 16.76 -1.45 15.22
C LYS A 34 15.72 -1.87 16.23
N ASP A 35 14.71 -1.05 16.46
CA ASP A 35 13.63 -1.26 17.40
C ASP A 35 12.47 -2.09 16.84
N THR A 36 12.51 -2.47 15.58
CA THR A 36 11.53 -3.42 15.00
C THR A 36 11.81 -4.83 15.50
N GLU A 37 10.86 -5.37 16.26
CA GLU A 37 10.85 -6.75 16.74
C GLU A 37 10.35 -7.68 15.63
N HIS A 38 9.17 -7.38 15.08
CA HIS A 38 8.57 -8.16 13.99
C HIS A 38 7.63 -7.32 13.14
N MET A 39 7.60 -7.60 11.84
CA MET A 39 6.67 -7.02 10.87
C MET A 39 5.79 -8.11 10.28
N TYR A 40 4.48 -7.95 10.42
CA TYR A 40 3.48 -8.76 9.75
C TYR A 40 2.93 -8.02 8.55
N ILE A 41 2.98 -8.64 7.38
CA ILE A 41 2.32 -8.14 6.16
C ILE A 41 1.11 -9.04 5.90
N LEU A 42 -0.07 -8.49 6.15
CA LEU A 42 -1.33 -9.19 5.98
C LEU A 42 -1.75 -9.15 4.51
N ILE A 43 -1.91 -10.30 3.90
CA ILE A 43 -2.57 -10.45 2.60
C ILE A 43 -4.05 -10.64 2.88
N ALA A 44 -4.81 -9.55 2.79
CA ALA A 44 -6.18 -9.45 3.26
C ALA A 44 -7.18 -9.99 2.22
N ASP A 45 -7.14 -11.29 1.98
CA ASP A 45 -7.96 -11.99 0.99
C ASP A 45 -9.45 -12.00 1.37
N MET A 46 -9.80 -12.14 2.64
CA MET A 46 -11.19 -12.04 3.09
C MET A 46 -11.76 -10.63 2.90
N GLN A 47 -10.97 -9.59 3.20
CA GLN A 47 -11.39 -8.22 2.92
C GLN A 47 -11.51 -7.96 1.41
N ALA A 48 -10.64 -8.58 0.59
CA ALA A 48 -10.74 -8.46 -0.86
C ALA A 48 -12.06 -9.02 -1.42
N LEU A 49 -12.65 -10.03 -0.77
CA LEU A 49 -13.93 -10.60 -1.18
C LEU A 49 -15.12 -9.67 -0.96
N THR A 50 -15.03 -8.66 -0.09
CA THR A 50 -16.15 -7.75 0.20
C THR A 50 -16.63 -6.98 -1.03
N ASP A 51 -15.78 -6.84 -2.03
CA ASP A 51 -16.05 -6.17 -3.32
C ASP A 51 -15.60 -6.99 -4.55
N ASN A 52 -15.23 -8.25 -4.37
CA ASN A 52 -14.84 -9.17 -5.43
C ASN A 52 -15.50 -10.56 -5.25
N ILE A 53 -16.68 -10.62 -4.60
CA ILE A 53 -17.37 -11.90 -4.34
C ILE A 53 -17.78 -12.62 -5.63
N ASP A 54 -18.04 -11.87 -6.69
CA ASP A 54 -18.40 -12.41 -8.00
C ASP A 54 -17.21 -13.03 -8.74
N ASN A 55 -15.98 -12.76 -8.28
CA ASN A 55 -14.77 -13.31 -8.89
C ASN A 55 -13.73 -13.71 -7.82
N PRO A 56 -14.00 -14.72 -6.98
CA PRO A 56 -13.07 -15.15 -5.92
C PRO A 56 -11.77 -15.73 -6.47
N GLN A 57 -11.78 -16.27 -7.69
CA GLN A 57 -10.57 -16.77 -8.34
C GLN A 57 -9.55 -15.67 -8.57
N LYS A 58 -9.99 -14.46 -8.95
CA LYS A 58 -9.13 -13.28 -9.06
C LYS A 58 -8.40 -12.99 -7.74
N VAL A 59 -9.09 -13.08 -6.61
CA VAL A 59 -8.48 -12.85 -5.29
C VAL A 59 -7.42 -13.91 -5.02
N LYS A 60 -7.75 -15.18 -5.21
CA LYS A 60 -6.83 -16.31 -5.03
C LYS A 60 -5.56 -16.17 -5.87
N ASP A 61 -5.71 -15.87 -7.16
CA ASP A 61 -4.58 -15.76 -8.10
C ASP A 61 -3.65 -14.59 -7.72
N ASN A 62 -4.21 -13.52 -7.15
CA ASN A 62 -3.43 -12.35 -6.77
C ASN A 62 -2.74 -12.46 -5.41
N VAL A 63 -3.01 -13.46 -4.59
CA VAL A 63 -2.27 -13.71 -3.34
C VAL A 63 -0.78 -13.88 -3.62
N ILE A 64 -0.44 -14.76 -4.55
CA ILE A 64 0.97 -15.00 -4.90
C ILE A 64 1.57 -13.82 -5.69
N GLU A 65 0.81 -13.15 -6.54
CA GLU A 65 1.29 -11.99 -7.32
C GLU A 65 1.71 -10.84 -6.40
N VAL A 66 0.92 -10.55 -5.35
CA VAL A 66 1.25 -9.54 -4.35
C VAL A 66 2.47 -9.95 -3.51
N ALA A 67 2.57 -11.22 -3.13
CA ALA A 67 3.75 -11.73 -2.41
C ALA A 67 5.04 -11.62 -3.23
N LEU A 68 4.97 -11.91 -4.54
CA LEU A 68 6.09 -11.73 -5.46
C LEU A 68 6.50 -10.25 -5.57
N ASP A 69 5.53 -9.35 -5.62
CA ASP A 69 5.79 -7.90 -5.66
C ASP A 69 6.46 -7.43 -4.35
N TYR A 70 6.05 -7.93 -3.17
CA TYR A 70 6.72 -7.62 -1.90
C TYR A 70 8.19 -8.07 -1.90
N ILE A 71 8.45 -9.31 -2.31
CA ILE A 71 9.82 -9.85 -2.36
C ILE A 71 10.66 -9.04 -3.35
N SER A 72 10.10 -8.66 -4.49
CA SER A 72 10.80 -7.93 -5.53
C SER A 72 11.30 -6.55 -5.09
N VAL A 73 10.61 -5.91 -4.15
CA VAL A 73 11.00 -4.60 -3.60
C VAL A 73 11.88 -4.71 -2.35
N GLY A 74 12.23 -5.92 -1.92
CA GLY A 74 13.13 -6.14 -0.78
C GLY A 74 12.45 -6.58 0.52
N LEU A 75 11.13 -6.77 0.53
CA LEU A 75 10.40 -7.38 1.64
C LEU A 75 10.44 -8.92 1.48
N ASP A 76 11.63 -9.51 1.65
CA ASP A 76 11.86 -10.93 1.37
C ASP A 76 11.62 -11.78 2.62
N VAL A 77 10.47 -12.44 2.67
CA VAL A 77 10.04 -13.32 3.76
C VAL A 77 10.85 -14.61 3.85
N LEU A 78 11.55 -15.01 2.79
CA LEU A 78 12.38 -16.22 2.80
C LEU A 78 13.74 -16.00 3.47
N SER A 79 14.23 -14.77 3.48
CA SER A 79 15.54 -14.41 4.01
C SER A 79 15.51 -13.61 5.31
N ASN A 80 14.37 -13.06 5.72
CA ASN A 80 14.27 -12.18 6.89
C ASN A 80 13.35 -12.76 7.98
N ASN A 81 13.96 -13.14 9.12
CA ASN A 81 13.24 -13.74 10.25
C ASN A 81 12.34 -12.76 11.02
N LYS A 82 12.50 -11.45 10.83
CA LYS A 82 11.63 -10.42 11.44
C LYS A 82 10.40 -10.12 10.57
N LEU A 83 10.21 -10.80 9.44
CA LEU A 83 9.15 -10.59 8.49
C LEU A 83 8.29 -11.84 8.34
N SER A 84 6.97 -11.67 8.38
CA SER A 84 6.01 -12.72 8.07
C SER A 84 4.96 -12.23 7.07
N PHE A 85 4.65 -13.05 6.07
CA PHE A 85 3.48 -12.87 5.23
C PHE A 85 2.34 -13.71 5.78
N VAL A 86 1.24 -13.07 6.09
CA VAL A 86 0.08 -13.71 6.73
C VAL A 86 -1.12 -13.63 5.80
N LEU A 87 -1.66 -14.78 5.41
CA LEU A 87 -2.90 -14.86 4.65
C LEU A 87 -4.08 -14.80 5.62
N GLN A 88 -4.92 -13.78 5.50
CA GLN A 88 -5.98 -13.48 6.47
C GLN A 88 -6.94 -14.66 6.67
N SER A 89 -7.34 -15.33 5.60
CA SER A 89 -8.23 -16.51 5.66
C SER A 89 -7.62 -17.72 6.39
N GLN A 90 -6.30 -17.76 6.57
CA GLN A 90 -5.59 -18.82 7.30
C GLN A 90 -5.42 -18.50 8.80
N VAL A 91 -6.05 -17.42 9.28
CA VAL A 91 -6.04 -17.00 10.69
C VAL A 91 -7.48 -16.92 11.22
N PRO A 92 -8.16 -18.07 11.46
CA PRO A 92 -9.57 -18.11 11.89
C PRO A 92 -9.86 -17.29 13.16
N ALA A 93 -8.88 -17.17 14.06
CA ALA A 93 -9.02 -16.38 15.28
C ALA A 93 -9.32 -14.89 15.01
N LEU A 94 -8.97 -14.34 13.83
CA LEU A 94 -9.35 -12.98 13.43
C LEU A 94 -10.86 -12.85 13.21
N CYS A 95 -11.53 -13.90 12.71
CA CYS A 95 -12.99 -13.90 12.57
C CYS A 95 -13.66 -13.92 13.95
N GLU A 96 -13.17 -14.73 14.89
CA GLU A 96 -13.67 -14.75 16.26
C GLU A 96 -13.47 -13.38 16.93
N LEU A 97 -12.27 -12.80 16.79
CA LEU A 97 -11.98 -11.47 17.32
C LEU A 97 -12.90 -10.42 16.70
N THR A 98 -13.09 -10.42 15.38
CA THR A 98 -14.03 -9.52 14.69
C THR A 98 -15.41 -9.59 15.30
N GLN A 99 -15.96 -10.79 15.53
CA GLN A 99 -17.26 -11.00 16.15
C GLN A 99 -17.32 -10.39 17.56
N LEU A 100 -16.29 -10.61 18.38
CA LEU A 100 -16.23 -10.03 19.72
C LEU A 100 -16.18 -8.49 19.69
N LEU A 101 -15.40 -7.92 18.77
CA LEU A 101 -15.23 -6.47 18.62
C LEU A 101 -16.50 -5.75 18.11
N THR A 102 -17.43 -6.43 17.43
CA THR A 102 -18.70 -5.84 17.01
C THR A 102 -19.51 -5.31 18.20
N ASN A 103 -19.33 -5.88 19.41
CA ASN A 103 -20.00 -5.40 20.62
C ASN A 103 -19.47 -4.06 21.14
N TYR A 104 -18.32 -3.60 20.63
CA TYR A 104 -17.69 -2.34 21.03
C TYR A 104 -17.80 -1.24 19.96
N ALA A 105 -18.29 -1.58 18.77
CA ALA A 105 -18.57 -0.64 17.69
C ALA A 105 -20.07 -0.50 17.47
N SER A 106 -20.53 0.70 17.15
CA SER A 106 -21.93 0.93 16.80
C SER A 106 -22.11 1.15 15.31
N VAL A 107 -23.31 0.92 14.79
CA VAL A 107 -23.67 1.25 13.40
C VAL A 107 -23.37 2.73 13.12
N ASN A 108 -23.63 3.61 14.09
CA ASN A 108 -23.33 5.05 13.94
C ASN A 108 -21.83 5.35 13.85
N ASP A 109 -20.96 4.58 14.50
CA ASP A 109 -19.51 4.74 14.35
C ASP A 109 -19.08 4.45 12.92
N LEU A 110 -19.69 3.46 12.28
CA LEU A 110 -19.39 3.06 10.91
C LEU A 110 -20.01 4.03 9.87
N THR A 111 -21.29 4.36 10.01
CA THR A 111 -21.99 5.27 9.08
C THR A 111 -21.42 6.68 9.08
N ARG A 112 -20.83 7.14 10.19
CA ARG A 112 -20.20 8.47 10.29
C ARG A 112 -18.74 8.47 9.85
N ASN A 113 -18.13 7.32 9.62
CA ASN A 113 -16.75 7.24 9.19
C ASN A 113 -16.58 7.80 7.76
N PRO A 114 -15.71 8.81 7.55
CA PRO A 114 -15.59 9.49 6.26
C PRO A 114 -15.07 8.56 5.15
N THR A 115 -14.18 7.62 5.47
CA THR A 115 -13.64 6.66 4.51
C THR A 115 -14.75 5.73 4.01
N ILE A 116 -15.56 5.17 4.92
CA ILE A 116 -16.70 4.31 4.55
C ILE A 116 -17.69 5.06 3.65
N LYS A 117 -18.04 6.30 4.02
CA LYS A 117 -18.94 7.13 3.19
C LYS A 117 -18.41 7.32 1.78
N SER A 118 -17.16 7.72 1.66
CA SER A 118 -16.51 7.94 0.37
C SER A 118 -16.48 6.65 -0.46
N GLU A 119 -16.15 5.52 0.16
CA GLU A 119 -16.08 4.22 -0.55
C GLU A 119 -17.45 3.71 -0.98
N ILE A 120 -18.51 3.89 -0.16
CA ILE A 120 -19.89 3.55 -0.54
C ILE A 120 -20.30 4.32 -1.79
N GLN A 121 -20.03 5.63 -1.83
CA GLN A 121 -20.31 6.47 -3.00
C GLN A 121 -19.52 6.03 -4.25
N GLN A 122 -18.22 5.84 -4.11
CA GLN A 122 -17.36 5.41 -5.22
C GLN A 122 -17.78 4.06 -5.82
N ARG A 123 -18.30 3.15 -4.97
CA ARG A 123 -18.73 1.80 -5.38
C ARG A 123 -20.21 1.72 -5.77
N LYS A 124 -20.95 2.81 -5.62
CA LYS A 124 -22.39 2.88 -5.88
C LYS A 124 -23.19 1.88 -5.04
N PHE A 125 -22.82 1.76 -3.76
CA PHE A 125 -23.47 0.87 -2.79
C PHE A 125 -24.57 1.57 -1.97
N GLU A 126 -24.98 2.80 -2.33
CA GLU A 126 -25.94 3.59 -1.56
C GLU A 126 -27.27 2.87 -1.33
N GLU A 127 -27.77 2.15 -2.35
CA GLU A 127 -29.06 1.44 -2.26
C GLU A 127 -28.96 0.09 -1.54
N SER A 128 -27.80 -0.57 -1.63
CA SER A 128 -27.58 -1.89 -1.03
C SER A 128 -26.12 -2.12 -0.69
N THR A 129 -25.72 -1.64 0.49
CA THR A 129 -24.36 -1.88 1.00
C THR A 129 -24.23 -3.32 1.53
N PRO A 130 -23.34 -4.16 0.97
CA PRO A 130 -23.11 -5.50 1.50
C PRO A 130 -22.63 -5.43 2.96
N LEU A 131 -23.18 -6.32 3.82
CA LEU A 131 -22.84 -6.31 5.24
C LEU A 131 -21.35 -6.54 5.48
N GLY A 132 -20.72 -7.44 4.73
CA GLY A 132 -19.26 -7.67 4.81
C GLY A 132 -18.46 -6.41 4.51
N PHE A 133 -18.90 -5.63 3.50
CA PHE A 133 -18.28 -4.33 3.20
C PHE A 133 -18.53 -3.33 4.32
N PHE A 134 -19.73 -3.26 4.88
CA PHE A 134 -20.05 -2.33 5.97
C PHE A 134 -19.25 -2.64 7.25
N MET A 135 -18.97 -3.92 7.51
CA MET A 135 -18.29 -4.39 8.71
C MET A 135 -16.74 -4.42 8.60
N TYR A 136 -16.15 -4.22 7.39
CA TYR A 136 -14.71 -4.38 7.24
C TYR A 136 -13.87 -3.52 8.21
N PRO A 137 -14.29 -2.32 8.66
CA PRO A 137 -13.49 -1.55 9.63
C PRO A 137 -13.33 -2.22 10.99
N VAL A 138 -14.33 -3.02 11.40
CA VAL A 138 -14.25 -3.81 12.63
C VAL A 138 -13.33 -5.02 12.41
N SER A 139 -13.39 -5.64 11.23
CA SER A 139 -12.45 -6.69 10.83
C SER A 139 -11.02 -6.16 10.78
N GLN A 140 -10.80 -4.96 10.22
CA GLN A 140 -9.48 -4.32 10.22
C GLN A 140 -8.99 -4.00 11.65
N ALA A 141 -9.89 -3.60 12.55
CA ALA A 141 -9.53 -3.45 13.96
C ALA A 141 -9.11 -4.79 14.58
N ALA A 142 -9.78 -5.90 14.22
CA ALA A 142 -9.39 -7.24 14.66
C ALA A 142 -8.02 -7.66 14.10
N ASP A 143 -7.73 -7.34 12.83
CA ASP A 143 -6.41 -7.57 12.22
C ASP A 143 -5.31 -6.87 13.05
N ILE A 144 -5.51 -5.61 13.42
CA ILE A 144 -4.54 -4.82 14.18
C ILE A 144 -4.39 -5.33 15.62
N LEU A 145 -5.50 -5.55 16.32
CA LEU A 145 -5.49 -5.93 17.72
C LEU A 145 -5.09 -7.40 17.93
N GLY A 146 -5.39 -8.25 16.97
CA GLY A 146 -5.02 -9.67 17.00
C GLY A 146 -3.53 -9.88 17.13
N PHE A 147 -2.71 -9.00 16.55
CA PHE A 147 -1.24 -9.02 16.66
C PHE A 147 -0.71 -8.15 17.81
N ASN A 148 -1.58 -7.46 18.56
CA ASN A 148 -1.19 -6.48 19.58
C ASN A 148 -0.19 -5.45 19.04
N THR A 149 -0.52 -4.87 17.89
CA THR A 149 0.33 -4.03 17.04
C THR A 149 0.66 -2.71 17.72
N ASP A 150 1.93 -2.29 17.62
CA ASP A 150 2.39 -0.98 18.08
C ASP A 150 2.22 0.07 16.96
N ILE A 151 2.64 -0.26 15.71
CA ILE A 151 2.66 0.68 14.59
C ILE A 151 1.96 0.10 13.37
N VAL A 152 1.11 0.93 12.75
CA VAL A 152 0.47 0.65 11.45
C VAL A 152 0.93 1.69 10.44
N PRO A 153 1.90 1.39 9.56
CA PRO A 153 2.25 2.25 8.45
C PRO A 153 1.13 2.27 7.42
N ALA A 154 0.52 3.44 7.20
CA ALA A 154 -0.64 3.58 6.33
C ALA A 154 -0.79 5.01 5.79
N GLY A 155 -1.55 5.17 4.71
CA GLY A 155 -1.92 6.48 4.19
C GLY A 155 -2.89 7.25 5.10
N GLU A 156 -3.03 8.54 4.88
CA GLU A 156 -3.92 9.43 5.65
C GLU A 156 -5.40 8.98 5.60
N ASP A 157 -5.81 8.36 4.50
CA ASP A 157 -7.15 7.80 4.32
C ASP A 157 -7.49 6.68 5.33
N GLN A 158 -6.47 6.05 5.93
CA GLN A 158 -6.64 5.01 6.94
C GLN A 158 -6.73 5.55 8.37
N ARG A 159 -6.47 6.85 8.60
CA ARG A 159 -6.56 7.46 9.94
C ARG A 159 -7.92 7.22 10.62
N PRO A 160 -9.07 7.37 9.93
CA PRO A 160 -10.36 7.11 10.56
C PRO A 160 -10.56 5.66 11.02
N MET A 161 -9.88 4.69 10.38
CA MET A 161 -9.91 3.27 10.76
C MET A 161 -9.07 3.03 12.03
N ILE A 162 -7.90 3.62 12.11
CA ILE A 162 -7.04 3.53 13.31
C ILE A 162 -7.72 4.22 14.50
N GLU A 163 -8.37 5.36 14.30
CA GLU A 163 -9.13 6.03 15.36
C GLU A 163 -10.36 5.20 15.84
N LEU A 164 -11.03 4.48 14.94
CA LEU A 164 -12.06 3.51 15.31
C LEU A 164 -11.44 2.39 16.18
N THR A 165 -10.31 1.83 15.76
CA THR A 165 -9.60 0.79 16.52
C THR A 165 -9.22 1.29 17.91
N ARG A 166 -8.66 2.48 18.04
CA ARG A 166 -8.33 3.10 19.33
C ARG A 166 -9.55 3.29 20.24
N ARG A 167 -10.69 3.72 19.68
CA ARG A 167 -11.94 3.84 20.44
C ARG A 167 -12.42 2.49 20.95
N ILE A 168 -12.31 1.43 20.16
CA ILE A 168 -12.63 0.06 20.57
C ILE A 168 -11.70 -0.35 21.71
N VAL A 169 -10.38 -0.15 21.56
CA VAL A 169 -9.39 -0.47 22.61
C VAL A 169 -9.70 0.22 23.92
N ARG A 170 -9.99 1.53 23.90
CA ARG A 170 -10.31 2.30 25.13
C ARG A 170 -11.53 1.76 25.84
N LYS A 171 -12.56 1.31 25.10
CA LYS A 171 -13.74 0.66 25.70
C LYS A 171 -13.38 -0.70 26.31
N ILE A 172 -12.52 -1.48 25.66
CA ILE A 172 -12.06 -2.77 26.18
C ILE A 172 -11.19 -2.59 27.42
N ASN A 173 -10.25 -1.67 27.36
CA ASN A 173 -9.23 -1.45 28.40
C ASN A 173 -9.74 -0.65 29.63
N LYS A 174 -11.02 -0.38 29.74
CA LYS A 174 -11.59 0.50 30.80
C LYS A 174 -11.07 0.17 32.21
N ASP A 175 -11.02 -1.11 32.56
CA ASP A 175 -10.63 -1.57 33.89
C ASP A 175 -9.31 -2.33 33.92
N GLU A 176 -8.90 -2.89 32.78
CA GLU A 176 -7.70 -3.70 32.61
C GLU A 176 -7.17 -3.57 31.18
N VAL A 177 -5.87 -3.42 31.03
CA VAL A 177 -5.24 -3.30 29.71
C VAL A 177 -5.10 -4.67 29.06
N ILE A 178 -5.86 -4.91 28.00
CA ILE A 178 -5.82 -6.13 27.17
C ILE A 178 -5.04 -5.89 25.88
N PHE A 179 -5.32 -4.77 25.20
CA PHE A 179 -4.68 -4.42 23.93
C PHE A 179 -3.93 -3.10 24.00
N LYS A 180 -2.85 -2.98 23.23
CA LYS A 180 -2.17 -1.70 22.99
C LYS A 180 -3.03 -0.81 22.10
N GLU A 181 -2.95 0.51 22.27
CA GLU A 181 -3.48 1.46 21.29
C GLU A 181 -2.48 1.58 20.12
N PRO A 182 -2.86 1.21 18.91
CA PRO A 182 -1.94 1.29 17.77
C PRO A 182 -1.65 2.74 17.37
N GLU A 183 -0.44 2.98 16.88
CA GLU A 183 -0.06 4.24 16.26
C GLU A 183 -0.07 4.15 14.74
N ILE A 184 -0.66 5.16 14.08
CA ILE A 184 -0.55 5.30 12.63
C ILE A 184 0.78 6.00 12.29
N LEU A 185 1.55 5.42 11.38
CA LEU A 185 2.73 6.06 10.83
C LEU A 185 2.47 6.47 9.38
N LEU A 186 2.40 7.76 9.13
CA LEU A 186 2.15 8.31 7.81
C LEU A 186 3.42 8.39 6.97
N PRO A 187 3.33 8.31 5.63
CA PRO A 187 4.45 8.59 4.74
C PRO A 187 5.00 10.00 4.97
N GLN A 188 6.32 10.14 5.01
CA GLN A 188 6.98 11.44 5.19
C GLN A 188 6.74 12.38 4.00
N ASN A 189 6.71 11.84 2.78
CA ASN A 189 6.46 12.60 1.56
C ASN A 189 4.96 12.67 1.27
N LYS A 190 4.38 13.88 1.32
CA LYS A 190 2.95 14.12 1.07
C LYS A 190 2.54 13.84 -0.38
N ILE A 191 3.43 14.07 -1.35
CA ILE A 191 3.19 13.81 -2.78
C ILE A 191 3.14 12.30 -3.01
N ALA A 192 4.04 11.56 -2.37
CA ALA A 192 4.12 10.10 -2.45
C ALA A 192 2.81 9.40 -2.04
N GLY A 193 2.08 9.94 -1.06
CA GLY A 193 0.84 9.35 -0.55
C GLY A 193 -0.33 9.36 -1.54
N ARG A 194 -0.26 10.14 -2.65
CA ARG A 194 -1.38 10.28 -3.59
C ARG A 194 -0.92 10.56 -5.03
N LEU A 195 -0.07 9.68 -5.58
CA LEU A 195 0.31 9.79 -6.99
C LEU A 195 -0.93 9.75 -7.90
N PRO A 196 -1.06 10.72 -8.84
CA PRO A 196 -2.12 10.66 -9.84
C PRO A 196 -1.88 9.48 -10.79
N GLY A 197 -2.91 9.03 -11.47
CA GLY A 197 -2.78 8.15 -12.62
C GLY A 197 -2.04 8.83 -13.78
N ILE A 198 -1.64 8.05 -14.76
CA ILE A 198 -0.96 8.58 -15.97
C ILE A 198 -1.82 9.56 -16.76
N ASP A 199 -3.15 9.53 -16.55
CA ASP A 199 -4.14 10.45 -17.11
C ASP A 199 -4.18 11.83 -16.45
N GLY A 200 -3.60 11.97 -15.25
CA GLY A 200 -3.52 13.23 -14.50
C GLY A 200 -4.81 13.65 -13.77
N HIS A 201 -5.90 12.91 -13.91
CA HIS A 201 -7.20 13.29 -13.36
C HIS A 201 -7.52 12.62 -12.03
N GLU A 202 -7.32 11.32 -11.97
CA GLU A 202 -7.68 10.49 -10.82
C GLU A 202 -6.43 9.93 -10.12
N LYS A 203 -6.61 9.52 -8.86
CA LYS A 203 -5.56 8.75 -8.16
C LYS A 203 -5.22 7.50 -8.97
N MET A 204 -3.94 7.12 -8.98
CA MET A 204 -3.48 5.87 -9.57
C MET A 204 -4.31 4.69 -9.05
N SER A 205 -4.97 3.97 -9.94
CA SER A 205 -5.90 2.90 -9.59
C SER A 205 -5.88 1.77 -10.61
N LYS A 206 -5.85 0.53 -10.10
CA LYS A 206 -5.89 -0.70 -10.93
C LYS A 206 -7.18 -0.77 -11.77
N SER A 207 -8.31 -0.36 -11.19
CA SER A 207 -9.62 -0.42 -11.87
C SER A 207 -9.76 0.56 -13.03
N LEU A 208 -9.01 1.67 -12.99
CA LEU A 208 -8.98 2.67 -14.05
C LEU A 208 -7.94 2.36 -15.14
N GLY A 209 -7.06 1.38 -14.92
CA GLY A 209 -6.01 1.05 -15.87
C GLY A 209 -4.95 2.14 -16.06
N ASN A 210 -4.89 3.13 -15.17
CA ASN A 210 -4.00 4.29 -15.22
C ASN A 210 -2.73 4.13 -14.37
N CYS A 211 -2.29 2.87 -14.15
CA CYS A 211 -1.17 2.53 -13.28
C CYS A 211 0.11 2.22 -14.03
N ILE A 212 1.27 2.62 -13.46
CA ILE A 212 2.57 2.00 -13.75
C ILE A 212 2.77 0.88 -12.72
N TYR A 213 2.80 -0.38 -13.16
CA TYR A 213 3.07 -1.53 -12.30
C TYR A 213 4.58 -1.69 -12.04
N LEU A 214 4.94 -2.21 -10.86
CA LEU A 214 6.34 -2.50 -10.52
C LEU A 214 6.94 -3.58 -11.45
N SER A 215 6.10 -4.40 -12.03
CA SER A 215 6.45 -5.48 -12.96
C SER A 215 6.28 -5.12 -14.45
N ASP A 216 5.97 -3.85 -14.79
CA ASP A 216 5.86 -3.44 -16.19
C ASP A 216 7.20 -3.64 -16.91
N ASN A 217 7.17 -4.26 -18.09
CA ASN A 217 8.35 -4.37 -18.93
C ASN A 217 8.69 -3.00 -19.58
N PRO A 218 9.91 -2.81 -20.14
CA PRO A 218 10.32 -1.53 -20.69
C PRO A 218 9.35 -0.98 -21.77
N LYS A 219 8.78 -1.85 -22.58
CA LYS A 219 7.83 -1.45 -23.64
C LYS A 219 6.51 -0.97 -23.03
N GLU A 220 5.96 -1.70 -22.06
CA GLU A 220 4.72 -1.31 -21.35
C GLU A 220 4.93 0.01 -20.60
N LEU A 221 6.06 0.16 -19.90
CA LEU A 221 6.42 1.38 -19.18
C LEU A 221 6.47 2.59 -20.12
N TRP A 222 7.17 2.45 -21.27
CA TRP A 222 7.29 3.53 -22.25
C TRP A 222 5.95 3.93 -22.85
N GLU A 223 5.10 2.95 -23.23
CA GLU A 223 3.76 3.22 -23.76
C GLU A 223 2.87 3.98 -22.77
N LYS A 224 3.03 3.72 -21.47
CA LYS A 224 2.30 4.42 -20.40
C LYS A 224 2.84 5.85 -20.23
N ILE A 225 4.17 6.03 -20.16
CA ILE A 225 4.79 7.34 -19.98
C ILE A 225 4.52 8.25 -21.19
N LYS A 226 4.54 7.73 -22.41
CA LYS A 226 4.18 8.53 -23.61
C LYS A 226 2.76 9.13 -23.50
N LYS A 227 1.83 8.41 -22.89
CA LYS A 227 0.42 8.85 -22.74
C LYS A 227 0.19 9.76 -21.54
N MET A 228 1.21 10.01 -20.69
CA MET A 228 1.07 10.91 -19.57
C MET A 228 0.64 12.30 -20.02
N TYR A 229 -0.31 12.87 -19.26
CA TYR A 229 -0.77 14.23 -19.45
C TYR A 229 0.38 15.21 -19.18
N THR A 230 0.53 16.17 -20.08
CA THR A 230 1.47 17.30 -19.98
C THR A 230 0.72 18.60 -20.19
N ASP A 231 1.41 19.73 -20.24
CA ASP A 231 0.79 21.05 -20.47
C ASP A 231 0.22 21.12 -21.90
N PRO A 232 -1.10 21.29 -22.08
CA PRO A 232 -1.72 21.37 -23.40
C PRO A 232 -1.34 22.64 -24.17
N ASN A 233 -0.80 23.68 -23.51
CA ASN A 233 -0.35 24.91 -24.13
C ASN A 233 1.11 24.85 -24.59
N HIS A 234 1.88 23.86 -24.16
CA HIS A 234 3.29 23.67 -24.56
C HIS A 234 3.38 22.89 -25.89
N LEU A 235 3.06 23.60 -27.00
CA LEU A 235 2.97 22.98 -28.33
C LEU A 235 4.33 22.91 -29.04
N LYS A 236 5.22 23.86 -28.77
CA LYS A 236 6.60 23.92 -29.34
C LYS A 236 7.61 23.88 -28.20
N ILE A 237 8.78 23.37 -28.48
CA ILE A 237 9.90 23.33 -27.51
C ILE A 237 10.25 24.74 -26.99
N SER A 238 10.06 25.78 -27.81
CA SER A 238 10.33 27.17 -27.46
C SER A 238 9.24 27.79 -26.55
N ASP A 239 8.08 27.17 -26.44
CA ASP A 239 6.99 27.73 -25.66
C ASP A 239 7.29 27.55 -24.17
N PRO A 240 6.93 28.54 -23.31
CA PRO A 240 6.96 28.34 -21.87
C PRO A 240 6.02 27.21 -21.45
N GLY A 241 6.50 26.29 -20.62
CA GLY A 241 5.68 25.18 -20.12
C GLY A 241 5.23 25.39 -18.67
N ASN A 242 4.11 24.76 -18.30
CA ASN A 242 3.65 24.75 -16.92
C ASN A 242 3.98 23.42 -16.25
N VAL A 243 4.66 23.48 -15.11
CA VAL A 243 5.03 22.32 -14.28
C VAL A 243 3.86 21.91 -13.39
N GLU A 244 3.06 22.87 -12.92
CA GLU A 244 1.90 22.61 -12.07
C GLU A 244 0.82 21.85 -12.85
N GLY A 245 0.37 20.73 -12.32
CA GLY A 245 -0.58 19.84 -12.99
C GLY A 245 0.04 18.94 -14.09
N ASN A 246 1.31 19.09 -14.40
CA ASN A 246 2.02 18.23 -15.32
C ASN A 246 2.41 16.90 -14.62
N VAL A 247 1.82 15.80 -15.11
CA VAL A 247 1.97 14.48 -14.49
C VAL A 247 3.42 14.00 -14.50
N VAL A 248 4.17 14.32 -15.55
CA VAL A 248 5.58 13.90 -15.67
C VAL A 248 6.40 14.51 -14.53
N PHE A 249 6.27 15.83 -14.28
CA PHE A 249 6.97 16.47 -13.17
C PHE A 249 6.47 16.02 -11.81
N THR A 250 5.17 15.71 -11.67
CA THR A 250 4.64 15.12 -10.44
C THR A 250 5.32 13.79 -10.12
N TYR A 251 5.54 12.95 -11.13
CA TYR A 251 6.23 11.66 -10.95
C TYR A 251 7.73 11.85 -10.68
N LEU A 252 8.40 12.73 -11.41
CA LEU A 252 9.82 13.05 -11.15
C LEU A 252 10.02 13.54 -9.72
N ASN A 253 9.15 14.46 -9.25
CA ASN A 253 9.18 14.94 -7.87
C ASN A 253 8.91 13.84 -6.83
N ALA A 254 8.06 12.87 -7.16
CA ALA A 254 7.76 11.78 -6.24
C ALA A 254 8.87 10.74 -6.12
N ILE A 255 9.70 10.57 -7.16
CA ILE A 255 10.75 9.54 -7.19
C ILE A 255 12.14 10.06 -6.85
N GLN A 256 12.40 11.38 -6.88
CA GLN A 256 13.73 11.96 -6.60
C GLN A 256 14.24 11.67 -5.18
N ASP A 257 13.36 11.33 -4.24
CA ASP A 257 13.76 11.03 -2.87
C ASP A 257 14.47 9.66 -2.73
N PHE A 258 14.35 8.79 -3.75
CA PHE A 258 14.92 7.44 -3.73
C PHE A 258 15.57 7.01 -5.06
N ILE A 259 15.54 7.87 -6.09
CA ILE A 259 16.24 7.69 -7.37
C ILE A 259 17.13 8.90 -7.61
N GLU A 260 18.43 8.66 -7.79
CA GLU A 260 19.38 9.68 -8.22
C GLU A 260 19.30 9.81 -9.74
N PHE A 261 19.00 11.02 -10.25
CA PHE A 261 18.76 11.25 -11.67
C PHE A 261 20.06 11.50 -12.44
N ASP A 262 20.20 10.84 -13.56
CA ASP A 262 21.27 11.10 -14.54
C ASP A 262 20.74 11.99 -15.69
N PHE A 263 20.76 13.29 -15.47
CA PHE A 263 20.31 14.27 -16.47
C PHE A 263 21.17 14.24 -17.76
N THR A 264 22.40 13.78 -17.68
CA THR A 264 23.34 13.81 -18.83
C THR A 264 22.92 12.83 -19.91
N LYS A 265 22.24 11.76 -19.60
CA LYS A 265 21.70 10.80 -20.57
C LYS A 265 20.70 11.43 -21.54
N ILE A 266 19.93 12.41 -21.08
CA ILE A 266 18.84 13.03 -21.86
C ILE A 266 19.20 14.43 -22.33
N PHE A 267 19.98 15.17 -21.54
CA PHE A 267 20.32 16.55 -21.80
C PHE A 267 21.85 16.77 -21.98
N PRO A 268 22.54 16.00 -22.86
CA PRO A 268 24.02 16.06 -22.95
C PRO A 268 24.52 17.43 -23.39
N ALA A 269 23.70 18.21 -24.10
CA ALA A 269 24.04 19.57 -24.56
C ALA A 269 23.73 20.65 -23.53
N LEU A 270 22.94 20.34 -22.49
CA LEU A 270 22.47 21.28 -21.47
C LEU A 270 23.17 21.01 -20.13
N LYS A 271 24.50 21.29 -20.12
CA LYS A 271 25.36 20.99 -18.95
C LYS A 271 24.93 21.65 -17.62
N ASP A 272 24.10 22.67 -17.72
CA ASP A 272 23.58 23.39 -16.53
C ASP A 272 22.39 22.70 -15.87
N ILE A 273 21.80 21.66 -16.49
CA ILE A 273 20.70 20.90 -15.93
C ILE A 273 21.28 19.71 -15.14
N ASP A 274 21.48 19.92 -13.84
CA ASP A 274 22.03 18.95 -12.90
C ASP A 274 21.05 18.60 -11.75
N SER A 275 19.85 19.16 -11.79
CA SER A 275 18.83 18.95 -10.77
C SER A 275 17.43 19.11 -11.34
N LEU A 276 16.43 18.48 -10.68
CA LEU A 276 15.03 18.59 -11.07
C LEU A 276 14.55 20.06 -11.04
N TYR A 277 15.01 20.82 -10.05
CA TYR A 277 14.72 22.25 -9.97
C TYR A 277 15.18 23.02 -11.23
N LYS A 278 16.41 22.79 -11.69
CA LYS A 278 16.93 23.43 -12.90
C LYS A 278 16.19 22.97 -14.17
N LEU A 279 15.79 21.70 -14.22
CA LEU A 279 14.94 21.18 -15.31
C LEU A 279 13.59 21.88 -15.35
N GLU A 280 12.94 22.03 -14.18
CA GLU A 280 11.66 22.75 -14.05
C GLU A 280 11.77 24.21 -14.50
N GLU A 281 12.81 24.91 -14.06
CA GLU A 281 13.06 26.31 -14.47
C GLU A 281 13.34 26.45 -15.97
N ALA A 282 14.08 25.49 -16.56
CA ALA A 282 14.33 25.49 -18.00
C ALA A 282 13.04 25.19 -18.79
N TYR A 283 12.20 24.26 -18.31
CA TYR A 283 10.91 23.94 -18.92
C TYR A 283 9.96 25.14 -18.89
N LYS A 284 9.88 25.86 -17.76
CA LYS A 284 9.07 27.08 -17.60
C LYS A 284 9.52 28.23 -18.54
N LYS A 285 10.80 28.31 -18.87
CA LYS A 285 11.36 29.35 -19.77
C LYS A 285 11.18 29.01 -21.25
N GLY A 286 10.87 27.78 -21.57
CA GLY A 286 10.94 27.23 -22.91
C GLY A 286 12.36 26.73 -23.27
N GLY A 287 12.44 25.81 -24.22
CA GLY A 287 13.70 25.18 -24.67
C GLY A 287 13.79 23.68 -24.30
N ILE A 288 12.89 23.16 -23.48
CA ILE A 288 12.80 21.74 -23.11
C ILE A 288 11.46 21.19 -23.57
N GLY A 289 11.47 20.17 -24.43
CA GLY A 289 10.21 19.53 -24.90
C GLY A 289 9.70 18.45 -23.93
N ASP A 290 8.37 18.24 -23.92
CA ASP A 290 7.71 17.21 -23.12
C ASP A 290 8.30 15.82 -23.30
N MET A 291 8.63 15.46 -24.54
CA MET A 291 9.20 14.14 -24.83
C MET A 291 10.57 13.93 -24.19
N SER A 292 11.35 14.99 -24.00
CA SER A 292 12.63 14.90 -23.27
C SER A 292 12.40 14.67 -21.78
N CYS A 293 11.42 15.35 -21.18
CA CYS A 293 11.02 15.11 -19.78
C CYS A 293 10.46 13.68 -19.59
N LYS A 294 9.65 13.20 -20.55
CA LYS A 294 9.14 11.82 -20.55
C LYS A 294 10.27 10.80 -20.72
N ALA A 295 11.27 11.09 -21.55
CA ALA A 295 12.43 10.22 -21.73
C ALA A 295 13.28 10.14 -20.45
N LEU A 296 13.48 11.25 -19.73
CA LEU A 296 14.14 11.24 -18.43
C LEU A 296 13.36 10.34 -17.46
N LEU A 297 12.07 10.59 -17.27
CA LEU A 297 11.23 9.78 -16.38
C LEU A 297 11.28 8.29 -16.73
N PHE A 298 11.24 7.96 -18.03
CA PHE A 298 11.34 6.58 -18.49
C PHE A 298 12.68 5.94 -18.12
N ASN A 299 13.80 6.61 -18.39
CA ASN A 299 15.12 6.05 -18.12
C ASN A 299 15.29 5.77 -16.62
N GLU A 300 14.98 6.76 -15.80
CA GLU A 300 15.14 6.63 -14.35
C GLU A 300 14.23 5.54 -13.76
N LEU A 301 12.95 5.50 -14.16
CA LEU A 301 12.04 4.46 -13.73
C LEU A 301 12.40 3.08 -14.30
N ASN A 302 12.85 3.01 -15.55
CA ASN A 302 13.24 1.73 -16.14
C ASN A 302 14.46 1.11 -15.47
N ASP A 303 15.46 1.93 -15.15
CA ASP A 303 16.67 1.50 -14.43
C ASP A 303 16.29 1.05 -13.01
N PHE A 304 15.46 1.80 -12.29
CA PHE A 304 14.93 1.43 -10.99
C PHE A 304 14.13 0.10 -11.04
N LEU A 305 13.20 -0.02 -11.98
CA LEU A 305 12.38 -1.23 -12.13
C LEU A 305 13.16 -2.44 -12.65
N LEU A 306 14.36 -2.27 -13.23
CA LEU A 306 15.18 -3.38 -13.71
C LEU A 306 15.56 -4.33 -12.57
N ASP A 307 16.02 -3.77 -11.43
CA ASP A 307 16.35 -4.58 -10.24
C ASP A 307 15.11 -5.29 -9.67
N ILE A 308 13.99 -4.58 -9.59
CA ILE A 308 12.72 -5.14 -9.12
C ILE A 308 12.26 -6.29 -10.01
N ARG A 309 12.30 -6.12 -11.34
CA ARG A 309 11.96 -7.19 -12.30
C ARG A 309 12.86 -8.40 -12.13
N GLY A 310 14.18 -8.18 -12.01
CA GLY A 310 15.16 -9.26 -11.83
C GLY A 310 14.94 -10.05 -10.53
N LYS A 311 14.64 -9.37 -9.42
CA LYS A 311 14.27 -10.02 -8.16
C LYS A 311 12.94 -10.78 -8.28
N ARG A 312 11.95 -10.21 -8.97
CA ARG A 312 10.66 -10.86 -9.19
C ARG A 312 10.80 -12.14 -10.03
N GLU A 313 11.59 -12.13 -11.11
CA GLU A 313 11.85 -13.30 -11.93
C GLU A 313 12.50 -14.44 -11.11
N LYS A 314 13.44 -14.11 -10.24
CA LYS A 314 14.04 -15.08 -9.32
C LYS A 314 12.99 -15.66 -8.35
N ALA A 315 12.16 -14.80 -7.75
CA ALA A 315 11.12 -15.20 -6.81
C ALA A 315 10.05 -16.10 -7.45
N VAL A 316 9.76 -15.92 -8.76
CA VAL A 316 8.84 -16.79 -9.51
C VAL A 316 9.27 -18.25 -9.47
N ASN A 317 10.58 -18.54 -9.47
CA ASN A 317 11.10 -19.91 -9.38
C ASN A 317 10.87 -20.54 -8.01
N ASP A 318 10.65 -19.72 -6.97
CA ASP A 318 10.44 -20.17 -5.59
C ASP A 318 8.95 -20.08 -5.16
N LYS A 319 8.00 -19.95 -6.10
CA LYS A 319 6.56 -19.78 -5.81
C LYS A 319 6.04 -20.77 -4.77
N GLN A 320 6.39 -22.05 -4.89
CA GLN A 320 5.91 -23.06 -3.93
C GLN A 320 6.46 -22.82 -2.53
N LYS A 321 7.76 -22.51 -2.40
CA LYS A 321 8.38 -22.18 -1.11
C LYS A 321 7.73 -20.93 -0.47
N ILE A 322 7.38 -19.94 -1.29
CA ILE A 322 6.70 -18.71 -0.82
C ILE A 322 5.31 -19.05 -0.29
N ILE A 323 4.54 -19.88 -1.00
CA ILE A 323 3.23 -20.35 -0.56
C ILE A 323 3.33 -21.12 0.75
N ASP A 324 4.27 -22.07 0.83
CA ASP A 324 4.49 -22.88 2.03
C ASP A 324 4.89 -22.01 3.24
N LYS A 325 5.71 -20.97 3.00
CA LYS A 325 6.09 -19.99 4.01
C LYS A 325 4.89 -19.15 4.47
N ILE A 326 4.06 -18.64 3.55
CA ILE A 326 2.83 -17.90 3.87
C ILE A 326 1.92 -18.76 4.76
N ILE A 327 1.70 -20.01 4.40
CA ILE A 327 0.84 -20.92 5.20
C ILE A 327 1.46 -21.20 6.58
N SER A 328 2.77 -21.41 6.66
CA SER A 328 3.48 -21.61 7.93
C SER A 328 3.41 -20.38 8.83
N ASP A 329 3.66 -19.20 8.26
CA ASP A 329 3.57 -17.92 8.98
C ASP A 329 2.15 -17.65 9.47
N SER A 330 1.14 -17.93 8.65
CA SER A 330 -0.26 -17.79 9.01
C SER A 330 -0.66 -18.71 10.16
N LYS A 331 -0.17 -19.94 10.19
CA LYS A 331 -0.39 -20.86 11.32
C LYS A 331 0.24 -20.34 12.62
N THR A 332 1.43 -19.76 12.53
CA THR A 332 2.11 -19.13 13.67
C THR A 332 1.34 -17.88 14.13
N ALA A 333 0.93 -17.05 13.19
CA ALA A 333 0.08 -15.87 13.43
C ALA A 333 -1.23 -16.26 14.13
N ASN A 334 -1.89 -17.34 13.68
CA ASN A 334 -3.14 -17.79 14.32
C ASN A 334 -2.95 -18.15 15.79
N LYS A 335 -1.81 -18.74 16.18
CA LYS A 335 -1.50 -19.01 17.59
C LYS A 335 -1.38 -17.71 18.41
N ILE A 336 -0.73 -16.69 17.85
CA ILE A 336 -0.57 -15.38 18.49
C ILE A 336 -1.93 -14.71 18.66
N VAL A 337 -2.72 -14.66 17.59
CA VAL A 337 -4.05 -14.07 17.60
C VAL A 337 -4.97 -14.82 18.58
N SER A 338 -4.96 -16.16 18.54
CA SER A 338 -5.77 -16.98 19.48
C SER A 338 -5.43 -16.68 20.95
N LYS A 339 -4.15 -16.47 21.28
CA LYS A 339 -3.76 -16.07 22.64
C LYS A 339 -4.41 -14.73 23.03
N ASN A 340 -4.37 -13.74 22.15
CA ASN A 340 -4.94 -12.41 22.38
C ASN A 340 -6.49 -12.45 22.44
N VAL A 341 -7.13 -13.29 21.62
CA VAL A 341 -8.56 -13.57 21.69
C VAL A 341 -8.94 -14.16 23.05
N ASN A 342 -8.15 -15.12 23.54
CA ASN A 342 -8.42 -15.74 24.85
C ASN A 342 -8.32 -14.72 25.99
N LEU A 343 -7.35 -13.79 25.97
CA LEU A 343 -7.28 -12.70 26.95
C LEU A 343 -8.57 -11.86 26.97
N LEU A 344 -9.12 -11.55 25.78
CA LEU A 344 -10.39 -10.83 25.70
C LEU A 344 -11.56 -11.69 26.19
N LYS A 345 -11.59 -12.99 25.86
CA LYS A 345 -12.64 -13.92 26.32
C LYS A 345 -12.63 -14.06 27.85
N ASP A 346 -11.45 -14.13 28.46
CA ASP A 346 -11.31 -14.17 29.93
C ASP A 346 -11.91 -12.93 30.58
N LYS A 347 -11.59 -11.75 30.04
CA LYS A 347 -12.21 -10.49 30.48
C LYS A 347 -13.73 -10.47 30.31
N LEU A 348 -14.24 -11.03 29.23
CA LEU A 348 -15.68 -11.12 28.92
C LEU A 348 -16.38 -12.25 29.66
N LYS A 349 -15.66 -13.03 30.49
CA LYS A 349 -16.18 -14.20 31.20
C LYS A 349 -16.78 -15.27 30.28
N LEU A 350 -16.15 -15.44 29.09
CA LEU A 350 -16.51 -16.46 28.10
C LEU A 350 -15.64 -17.73 28.19
N THR A 351 -14.75 -17.80 29.16
CA THR A 351 -13.93 -18.98 29.45
C THR A 351 -14.60 -19.77 30.56
N TYR A 352 -14.99 -21.03 30.29
CA TYR A 352 -15.74 -21.90 31.20
C TYR A 352 -14.87 -23.03 31.82
N VAL A 353 -13.58 -23.09 31.51
CA VAL A 353 -12.62 -24.14 31.97
C VAL A 353 -11.34 -23.48 32.43
#